data_3e03f7bbb442f2cad8f512cf71178276
#
_entry.id   3e03f7bbb442f2cad8f512cf71178276
#
_cell.length_a   1.000
_cell.length_b   1.000
_cell.length_c   1.000
_cell.angle_alpha   90.00
_cell.angle_beta   90.00
_cell.angle_gamma   90.00
#
_symmetry.space_group_name_H-M   'P 1'
#
loop_
_entity.id
_entity.type
_entity.pdbx_description
1 polymer ?
#
loop_
_entity_poly.entity_id
_entity_poly.type
_entity_poly.pdbx_seq_one_letter_code
_entity_poly.pdbx_strand_id
1 'polypeptide(L)'
;MDDTQKNHLKAYGIAYWSLKGELEIQWLTNYRGGSFLIPNSKPVTTECTIRGISYEIISDAQANGILADIANPEVNQDAIKLEKAPRIAVYSPKIKQPWDDAVTLVLKYAEIPYDVVYDEEIIGDKLADYDWLHLHHEDFTGQYGRFYAGFHQTAWYQNEVKDNEERAKKLGFTKVSQLKLAVAKKINDYVFTGGFLFAMCSATDSYDIALASEGIDIC
;
A
#
# COMPACT_ATOMS: atom_id res chain seq x y z
N MET A 1 17.83 2.03 10.01
CA MET A 1 18.44 2.35 8.69
C MET A 1 19.12 3.70 8.76
N ASP A 2 20.31 3.67 9.33
CA ASP A 2 21.20 4.82 9.45
C ASP A 2 21.97 5.08 8.15
N ASP A 3 22.88 6.05 8.15
CA ASP A 3 23.65 6.47 6.98
C ASP A 3 24.57 5.38 6.40
N THR A 4 24.76 4.26 7.10
CA THR A 4 25.53 3.11 6.59
C THR A 4 24.72 2.28 5.59
N GLN A 5 23.39 2.37 5.61
CA GLN A 5 22.53 1.72 4.64
C GLN A 5 22.46 2.51 3.34
N LYS A 6 23.02 1.94 2.27
CA LYS A 6 23.05 2.58 0.94
C LYS A 6 21.70 2.59 0.24
N ASN A 7 20.83 1.62 0.53
CA ASN A 7 19.55 1.47 -0.16
C ASN A 7 18.43 1.08 0.81
N HIS A 8 17.85 2.10 1.43
CA HIS A 8 16.78 1.93 2.43
C HIS A 8 15.55 1.21 1.87
N LEU A 9 15.10 1.59 0.67
CA LEU A 9 13.88 0.99 0.08
C LEU A 9 14.06 -0.50 -0.21
N LYS A 10 15.21 -0.90 -0.76
CA LYS A 10 15.48 -2.32 -1.00
C LYS A 10 15.67 -3.13 0.28
N ALA A 11 16.03 -2.50 1.41
CA ALA A 11 16.06 -3.18 2.70
C ALA A 11 14.66 -3.66 3.13
N TYR A 12 13.60 -2.86 2.88
CA TYR A 12 12.21 -3.32 3.05
C TYR A 12 11.87 -4.47 2.09
N GLY A 13 12.39 -4.42 0.86
CA GLY A 13 12.25 -5.52 -0.10
C GLY A 13 12.86 -6.84 0.37
N ILE A 14 14.02 -6.80 1.07
CA ILE A 14 14.61 -8.01 1.69
C ILE A 14 13.74 -8.51 2.85
N ALA A 15 13.21 -7.62 3.69
CA ALA A 15 12.29 -8.01 4.75
C ALA A 15 11.06 -8.74 4.17
N TYR A 16 10.44 -8.16 3.13
CA TYR A 16 9.32 -8.79 2.43
C TYR A 16 9.69 -10.14 1.82
N TRP A 17 10.83 -10.20 1.11
CA TRP A 17 11.34 -11.44 0.49
C TRP A 17 11.58 -12.53 1.53
N SER A 18 12.16 -12.19 2.69
CA SER A 18 12.39 -13.12 3.79
C SER A 18 11.08 -13.68 4.34
N LEU A 19 10.09 -12.81 4.58
CA LEU A 19 8.75 -13.20 5.02
C LEU A 19 8.02 -14.10 4.00
N LYS A 20 8.19 -13.81 2.71
CA LYS A 20 7.64 -14.66 1.63
C LYS A 20 8.28 -16.05 1.61
N GLY A 21 9.53 -16.16 2.06
CA GLY A 21 10.25 -17.41 2.29
C GLY A 21 9.96 -18.05 3.66
N GLU A 22 8.90 -17.62 4.35
CA GLU A 22 8.47 -18.13 5.68
C GLU A 22 9.52 -17.93 6.78
N LEU A 23 10.44 -16.98 6.61
CA LEU A 23 11.36 -16.60 7.67
C LEU A 23 10.70 -15.56 8.58
N GLU A 24 10.56 -15.88 9.85
CA GLU A 24 10.18 -14.89 10.86
C GLU A 24 11.33 -13.90 11.07
N ILE A 25 11.00 -12.61 11.04
CA ILE A 25 11.99 -11.53 11.20
C ILE A 25 11.51 -10.55 12.28
N GLN A 26 12.41 -9.73 12.79
CA GLN A 26 12.05 -8.65 13.70
C GLN A 26 12.36 -7.30 13.07
N TRP A 27 11.40 -6.40 13.15
CA TRP A 27 11.59 -5.01 12.81
C TRP A 27 11.94 -4.22 14.08
N LEU A 28 13.17 -3.75 14.15
CA LEU A 28 13.69 -2.97 15.26
C LEU A 28 13.41 -1.48 14.99
N THR A 29 12.27 -0.99 15.47
CA THR A 29 11.84 0.39 15.25
C THR A 29 12.76 1.37 15.98
N ASN A 30 13.17 2.43 15.29
CA ASN A 30 14.10 3.46 15.79
C ASN A 30 15.51 2.97 16.18
N TYR A 31 15.77 1.66 16.23
CA TYR A 31 17.13 1.17 16.42
C TYR A 31 17.95 1.43 15.13
N ARG A 32 18.99 2.27 15.23
CA ARG A 32 19.79 2.71 14.07
C ARG A 32 18.93 3.25 12.92
N GLY A 33 17.90 4.06 13.25
CA GLY A 33 16.96 4.61 12.29
C GLY A 33 15.97 3.59 11.70
N GLY A 34 15.73 2.49 12.39
CA GLY A 34 14.94 1.34 11.97
C GLY A 34 15.79 0.28 11.26
N SER A 35 15.78 -0.94 11.74
CA SER A 35 16.58 -2.05 11.21
C SER A 35 15.77 -3.33 11.18
N PHE A 36 16.19 -4.31 10.38
CA PHE A 36 15.61 -5.64 10.38
C PHE A 36 16.63 -6.64 10.95
N LEU A 37 16.21 -7.43 11.91
CA LEU A 37 16.94 -8.60 12.41
C LEU A 37 16.38 -9.84 11.72
N ILE A 38 17.21 -10.49 10.91
CA ILE A 38 16.83 -11.60 10.05
C ILE A 38 17.70 -12.81 10.37
N PRO A 39 17.15 -14.04 10.49
CA PRO A 39 17.96 -15.24 10.68
C PRO A 39 19.03 -15.37 9.61
N ASN A 40 20.32 -15.56 10.04
CA ASN A 40 21.41 -15.63 9.10
C ASN A 40 21.36 -16.91 8.28
N SER A 41 21.34 -16.77 6.97
CA SER A 41 21.44 -17.88 6.03
C SER A 41 22.13 -17.44 4.73
N LYS A 42 22.71 -18.40 4.01
CA LYS A 42 23.36 -18.11 2.73
C LYS A 42 22.40 -17.47 1.70
N PRO A 43 21.13 -17.91 1.55
CA PRO A 43 20.17 -17.23 0.66
C PRO A 43 19.97 -15.77 1.02
N VAL A 44 19.75 -15.42 2.29
CA VAL A 44 19.56 -14.04 2.77
C VAL A 44 20.75 -13.16 2.45
N THR A 45 21.96 -13.60 2.79
CA THR A 45 23.20 -12.82 2.54
C THR A 45 23.48 -12.66 1.05
N THR A 46 23.13 -13.67 0.24
CA THR A 46 23.24 -13.60 -1.22
C THR A 46 22.28 -12.55 -1.78
N GLU A 47 21.01 -12.55 -1.36
CA GLU A 47 20.03 -11.56 -1.79
C GLU A 47 20.39 -10.14 -1.35
N CYS A 48 20.89 -9.95 -0.13
CA CYS A 48 21.42 -8.66 0.30
C CYS A 48 22.53 -8.16 -0.63
N THR A 49 23.45 -9.04 -1.00
CA THR A 49 24.58 -8.70 -1.91
C THR A 49 24.07 -8.35 -3.32
N ILE A 50 23.14 -9.15 -3.88
CA ILE A 50 22.56 -8.91 -5.21
C ILE A 50 21.83 -7.56 -5.27
N ARG A 51 21.10 -7.21 -4.21
CA ARG A 51 20.33 -5.97 -4.14
C ARG A 51 21.13 -4.76 -3.66
N GLY A 52 22.42 -4.95 -3.31
CA GLY A 52 23.31 -3.88 -2.84
C GLY A 52 22.94 -3.33 -1.46
N ILE A 53 22.41 -4.17 -0.58
CA ILE A 53 21.99 -3.82 0.77
C ILE A 53 23.14 -4.03 1.74
N SER A 54 23.41 -3.04 2.57
CA SER A 54 24.36 -3.16 3.66
C SER A 54 23.79 -4.01 4.79
N TYR A 55 24.56 -4.98 5.29
CA TYR A 55 24.17 -5.84 6.39
C TYR A 55 25.37 -6.20 7.26
N GLU A 56 25.12 -6.58 8.50
CA GLU A 56 26.11 -7.08 9.45
C GLU A 56 25.68 -8.47 9.92
N ILE A 57 26.65 -9.38 10.02
CA ILE A 57 26.42 -10.69 10.64
C ILE A 57 26.82 -10.58 12.10
N ILE A 58 25.88 -10.81 13.00
CA ILE A 58 26.06 -10.76 14.44
C ILE A 58 25.80 -12.12 15.07
N SER A 59 26.37 -12.39 16.24
CA SER A 59 26.11 -13.60 17.01
C SER A 59 24.76 -13.50 17.75
N ASP A 60 24.22 -14.64 18.16
CA ASP A 60 23.00 -14.69 18.97
C ASP A 60 23.14 -13.91 20.28
N ALA A 61 24.32 -13.91 20.90
CA ALA A 61 24.60 -13.12 22.10
C ALA A 61 24.49 -11.62 21.84
N GLN A 62 24.99 -11.14 20.70
CA GLN A 62 24.87 -9.74 20.29
C GLN A 62 23.43 -9.39 19.95
N ALA A 63 22.70 -10.26 19.24
CA ALA A 63 21.29 -10.06 18.94
C ALA A 63 20.46 -9.96 20.23
N ASN A 64 20.67 -10.86 21.17
CA ASN A 64 19.99 -10.84 22.48
C ASN A 64 20.33 -9.58 23.30
N GLY A 65 21.57 -9.09 23.23
CA GLY A 65 21.99 -7.82 23.85
C GLY A 65 21.21 -6.64 23.27
N ILE A 66 21.14 -6.55 21.93
CA ILE A 66 20.35 -5.50 21.24
C ILE A 66 18.88 -5.54 21.65
N LEU A 67 18.27 -6.73 21.68
CA LEU A 67 16.87 -6.88 22.07
C LEU A 67 16.63 -6.51 23.54
N ALA A 68 17.57 -6.82 24.43
CA ALA A 68 17.51 -6.41 25.83
C ALA A 68 17.62 -4.89 25.99
N ASP A 69 18.48 -4.22 25.21
CA ASP A 69 18.61 -2.76 25.22
C ASP A 69 17.32 -2.09 24.69
N ILE A 70 16.72 -2.63 23.63
CA ILE A 70 15.46 -2.13 23.04
C ILE A 70 14.29 -2.32 24.03
N ALA A 71 14.29 -3.38 24.80
CA ALA A 71 13.24 -3.65 25.80
C ALA A 71 13.25 -2.70 27.00
N ASN A 72 14.28 -1.83 27.14
CA ASN A 72 14.33 -0.81 28.18
C ASN A 72 13.26 0.27 27.89
N PRO A 73 12.27 0.51 28.81
CA PRO A 73 11.22 1.50 28.59
C PRO A 73 11.71 2.95 28.49
N GLU A 74 12.95 3.24 28.87
CA GLU A 74 13.54 4.58 28.73
C GLU A 74 13.98 4.91 27.30
N VAL A 75 14.06 3.90 26.40
CA VAL A 75 14.40 4.14 25.00
C VAL A 75 13.13 4.11 24.13
N ASN A 76 13.07 5.02 23.16
CA ASN A 76 11.97 5.06 22.20
C ASN A 76 12.22 4.09 21.04
N GLN A 77 12.29 2.80 21.37
CA GLN A 77 12.54 1.70 20.42
C GLN A 77 11.61 0.54 20.72
N ASP A 78 11.37 -0.30 19.71
CA ASP A 78 10.59 -1.52 19.87
C ASP A 78 11.09 -2.61 18.91
N ALA A 79 10.84 -3.88 19.24
CA ALA A 79 11.16 -5.05 18.43
C ALA A 79 9.87 -5.76 18.02
N ILE A 80 9.38 -5.44 16.83
CA ILE A 80 8.12 -5.97 16.31
C ILE A 80 8.40 -7.24 15.52
N LYS A 81 7.81 -8.35 15.93
CA LYS A 81 7.86 -9.62 15.21
C LYS A 81 6.99 -9.51 13.95
N LEU A 82 7.58 -9.81 12.79
CA LEU A 82 6.89 -9.93 11.52
C LEU A 82 6.85 -11.40 11.10
N GLU A 83 5.67 -11.90 10.78
CA GLU A 83 5.43 -13.33 10.56
C GLU A 83 4.98 -13.67 9.14
N LYS A 84 4.43 -12.69 8.41
CA LYS A 84 3.82 -12.93 7.10
C LYS A 84 4.09 -11.78 6.13
N ALA A 85 4.44 -12.12 4.90
CA ALA A 85 4.45 -11.16 3.81
C ALA A 85 2.99 -10.81 3.41
N PRO A 86 2.58 -9.53 3.45
CA PRO A 86 1.21 -9.15 3.08
C PRO A 86 0.99 -9.30 1.57
N ARG A 87 -0.21 -9.72 1.18
CA ARG A 87 -0.70 -9.59 -0.19
C ARG A 87 -1.24 -8.17 -0.38
N ILE A 88 -0.66 -7.43 -1.31
CA ILE A 88 -0.88 -6.00 -1.48
C ILE A 88 -1.73 -5.76 -2.71
N ALA A 89 -2.84 -5.04 -2.55
CA ALA A 89 -3.61 -4.47 -3.64
C ALA A 89 -3.40 -2.94 -3.71
N VAL A 90 -3.27 -2.43 -4.92
CA VAL A 90 -3.25 -1.00 -5.21
C VAL A 90 -4.51 -0.67 -6.02
N TYR A 91 -5.36 0.18 -5.49
CA TYR A 91 -6.54 0.64 -6.21
C TYR A 91 -6.14 1.72 -7.22
N SER A 92 -6.26 1.41 -8.48
CA SER A 92 -5.86 2.32 -9.55
C SER A 92 -6.68 2.06 -10.82
N PRO A 93 -7.09 3.12 -11.54
CA PRO A 93 -7.77 2.97 -12.81
C PRO A 93 -6.85 2.30 -13.85
N LYS A 94 -7.46 1.56 -14.77
CA LYS A 94 -6.73 0.91 -15.88
C LYS A 94 -6.25 1.91 -16.93
N ILE A 95 -6.73 3.13 -16.88
CA ILE A 95 -6.35 4.21 -17.79
C ILE A 95 -5.09 4.88 -17.26
N LYS A 96 -4.16 5.12 -18.15
CA LYS A 96 -2.93 5.82 -17.80
C LYS A 96 -3.25 7.27 -17.44
N GLN A 97 -2.97 7.66 -16.23
CA GLN A 97 -3.08 9.02 -15.74
C GLN A 97 -1.92 9.89 -16.24
N PRO A 98 -2.07 11.22 -16.32
CA PRO A 98 -0.98 12.11 -16.73
C PRO A 98 0.14 12.27 -15.69
N TRP A 99 0.04 11.63 -14.55
CA TRP A 99 1.04 11.53 -13.47
C TRP A 99 1.21 10.09 -13.04
N ASP A 100 2.42 9.74 -12.61
CA ASP A 100 2.73 8.42 -12.10
C ASP A 100 2.39 8.30 -10.61
N ASP A 101 1.96 7.11 -10.20
CA ASP A 101 1.80 6.76 -8.79
C ASP A 101 3.18 6.43 -8.18
N ALA A 102 3.65 7.33 -7.30
CA ALA A 102 4.93 7.17 -6.63
C ALA A 102 4.99 5.92 -5.73
N VAL A 103 3.84 5.46 -5.19
CA VAL A 103 3.79 4.26 -4.34
C VAL A 103 4.05 3.00 -5.16
N THR A 104 3.42 2.88 -6.32
CA THR A 104 3.70 1.74 -7.22
C THR A 104 5.14 1.74 -7.71
N LEU A 105 5.72 2.92 -7.93
CA LEU A 105 7.14 3.05 -8.27
C LEU A 105 8.05 2.56 -7.13
N VAL A 106 7.75 2.95 -5.88
CA VAL A 106 8.50 2.49 -4.70
C VAL A 106 8.39 0.99 -4.52
N LEU A 107 7.19 0.41 -4.63
CA LEU A 107 6.97 -1.03 -4.52
C LEU A 107 7.78 -1.79 -5.59
N LYS A 108 7.73 -1.33 -6.84
CA LYS A 108 8.55 -1.90 -7.93
C LYS A 108 10.04 -1.80 -7.65
N TYR A 109 10.52 -0.64 -7.20
CA TYR A 109 11.93 -0.43 -6.88
C TYR A 109 12.40 -1.33 -5.72
N ALA A 110 11.57 -1.47 -4.69
CA ALA A 110 11.84 -2.35 -3.55
C ALA A 110 11.65 -3.84 -3.89
N GLU A 111 11.15 -4.17 -5.09
CA GLU A 111 10.83 -5.53 -5.54
C GLU A 111 9.77 -6.21 -4.64
N ILE A 112 8.81 -5.41 -4.19
CA ILE A 112 7.63 -5.86 -3.44
C ILE A 112 6.47 -6.03 -4.42
N PRO A 113 5.95 -7.25 -4.63
CA PRO A 113 4.85 -7.49 -5.56
C PRO A 113 3.54 -6.89 -5.03
N TYR A 114 2.73 -6.41 -5.96
CA TYR A 114 1.37 -5.94 -5.71
C TYR A 114 0.50 -6.23 -6.93
N ASP A 115 -0.80 -6.31 -6.70
CA ASP A 115 -1.81 -6.41 -7.75
C ASP A 115 -2.58 -5.09 -7.89
N VAL A 116 -2.94 -4.74 -9.12
CA VAL A 116 -3.79 -3.59 -9.38
C VAL A 116 -5.24 -4.04 -9.39
N VAL A 117 -6.05 -3.44 -8.52
CA VAL A 117 -7.49 -3.65 -8.45
C VAL A 117 -8.22 -2.35 -8.76
N TYR A 118 -9.43 -2.44 -9.27
CA TYR A 118 -10.28 -1.29 -9.51
C TYR A 118 -11.75 -1.60 -9.18
N ASP A 119 -12.69 -0.79 -9.64
CA ASP A 119 -14.10 -0.91 -9.30
C ASP A 119 -14.65 -2.33 -9.49
N GLU A 120 -14.31 -2.99 -10.60
CA GLU A 120 -14.82 -4.32 -10.93
C GLU A 120 -14.35 -5.38 -9.92
N GLU A 121 -13.09 -5.33 -9.53
CA GLU A 121 -12.51 -6.27 -8.57
C GLU A 121 -13.08 -6.03 -7.17
N ILE A 122 -13.27 -4.76 -6.77
CA ILE A 122 -13.84 -4.40 -5.46
C ILE A 122 -15.31 -4.84 -5.36
N ILE A 123 -16.13 -4.50 -6.37
CA ILE A 123 -17.55 -4.92 -6.42
C ILE A 123 -17.68 -6.45 -6.49
N GLY A 124 -16.70 -7.12 -7.11
CA GLY A 124 -16.62 -8.58 -7.18
C GLY A 124 -16.04 -9.27 -5.94
N ASP A 125 -15.96 -8.58 -4.80
CA ASP A 125 -15.50 -9.11 -3.49
C ASP A 125 -14.06 -9.63 -3.48
N LYS A 126 -13.20 -9.17 -4.39
CA LYS A 126 -11.81 -9.63 -4.46
C LYS A 126 -10.89 -9.09 -3.35
N LEU A 127 -11.36 -8.11 -2.56
CA LEU A 127 -10.56 -7.58 -1.45
C LEU A 127 -10.25 -8.62 -0.38
N ALA A 128 -11.10 -9.62 -0.20
CA ALA A 128 -10.85 -10.73 0.73
C ALA A 128 -9.55 -11.52 0.43
N ASP A 129 -9.03 -11.39 -0.80
CA ASP A 129 -7.78 -12.02 -1.21
C ASP A 129 -6.54 -11.25 -0.77
N TYR A 130 -6.67 -10.04 -0.22
CA TYR A 130 -5.56 -9.15 0.11
C TYR A 130 -5.52 -8.82 1.59
N ASP A 131 -4.30 -8.58 2.09
CA ASP A 131 -4.06 -8.17 3.47
C ASP A 131 -3.97 -6.64 3.61
N TRP A 132 -3.54 -5.95 2.53
CA TRP A 132 -3.36 -4.50 2.48
C TRP A 132 -3.91 -3.93 1.17
N LEU A 133 -4.78 -2.92 1.30
CA LEU A 133 -5.26 -2.08 0.20
C LEU A 133 -4.63 -0.68 0.29
N HIS A 134 -4.06 -0.22 -0.82
CA HIS A 134 -3.53 1.13 -0.98
C HIS A 134 -4.43 1.97 -1.88
N LEU A 135 -4.79 3.18 -1.42
CA LEU A 135 -5.50 4.22 -2.16
C LEU A 135 -4.59 5.47 -2.25
N HIS A 136 -4.59 6.17 -3.38
CA HIS A 136 -3.73 7.34 -3.55
C HIS A 136 -4.45 8.59 -4.08
N HIS A 137 -4.84 8.61 -5.35
CA HIS A 137 -5.37 9.81 -6.01
C HIS A 137 -6.84 9.72 -6.40
N GLU A 138 -7.48 8.62 -6.13
CA GLU A 138 -8.79 8.30 -6.66
C GLU A 138 -9.87 9.20 -6.09
N ASP A 139 -10.87 9.47 -6.94
CA ASP A 139 -12.08 10.21 -6.58
C ASP A 139 -13.23 9.24 -6.34
N PHE A 140 -13.58 9.05 -5.08
CA PHE A 140 -14.73 8.24 -4.65
C PHE A 140 -16.05 9.01 -4.67
N THR A 141 -16.04 10.31 -4.98
CA THR A 141 -17.27 11.10 -5.10
C THR A 141 -17.93 10.97 -6.47
N GLY A 142 -17.14 10.67 -7.50
CA GLY A 142 -17.59 10.61 -8.89
C GLY A 142 -17.88 11.99 -9.51
N GLN A 143 -17.37 13.06 -8.92
CA GLN A 143 -17.59 14.43 -9.40
C GLN A 143 -16.54 14.90 -10.41
N TYR A 144 -15.38 14.26 -10.48
CA TYR A 144 -14.22 14.67 -11.32
C TYR A 144 -13.73 16.11 -11.07
N GLY A 145 -14.16 16.75 -9.99
CA GLY A 145 -13.97 18.18 -9.71
C GLY A 145 -12.52 18.61 -9.65
N ARG A 146 -11.63 17.74 -9.18
CA ARG A 146 -10.21 18.02 -9.01
C ARG A 146 -9.53 18.50 -10.29
N PHE A 147 -9.88 17.94 -11.43
CA PHE A 147 -9.22 18.24 -12.71
C PHE A 147 -10.10 18.99 -13.69
N TYR A 148 -11.37 19.19 -13.37
CA TYR A 148 -12.34 19.81 -14.28
C TYR A 148 -11.88 21.18 -14.76
N ALA A 149 -11.50 22.07 -13.86
CA ALA A 149 -11.16 23.46 -14.20
C ALA A 149 -10.00 23.57 -15.21
N GLY A 150 -8.99 22.71 -15.10
CA GLY A 150 -7.80 22.78 -15.98
C GLY A 150 -7.82 21.82 -17.16
N PHE A 151 -8.62 20.74 -17.09
CA PHE A 151 -8.44 19.60 -18.01
C PHE A 151 -9.73 19.11 -18.69
N HIS A 152 -10.90 19.69 -18.41
CA HIS A 152 -12.19 19.22 -18.96
C HIS A 152 -12.25 19.14 -20.49
N GLN A 153 -11.40 19.90 -21.20
CA GLN A 153 -11.32 19.88 -22.67
C GLN A 153 -10.24 18.92 -23.19
N THR A 154 -9.45 18.31 -22.31
CA THR A 154 -8.40 17.39 -22.73
C THR A 154 -8.95 16.00 -23.03
N ALA A 155 -8.36 15.33 -24.02
CA ALA A 155 -8.82 14.02 -24.45
C ALA A 155 -8.72 12.97 -23.33
N TRP A 156 -7.67 13.02 -22.51
CA TRP A 156 -7.50 12.07 -21.40
C TRP A 156 -8.61 12.21 -20.36
N TYR A 157 -9.00 13.46 -20.01
CA TYR A 157 -10.07 13.73 -19.04
C TYR A 157 -11.42 13.24 -19.57
N GLN A 158 -11.75 13.58 -20.83
CA GLN A 158 -12.99 13.13 -21.47
C GLN A 158 -13.07 11.60 -21.58
N ASN A 159 -11.97 10.94 -21.88
CA ASN A 159 -11.91 9.47 -21.89
C ASN A 159 -12.10 8.89 -20.50
N GLU A 160 -11.51 9.50 -19.47
CA GLU A 160 -11.70 9.06 -18.07
C GLU A 160 -13.16 9.14 -17.65
N VAL A 161 -13.83 10.26 -17.94
CA VAL A 161 -15.29 10.42 -17.64
C VAL A 161 -16.07 9.33 -18.34
N LYS A 162 -15.87 9.16 -19.65
CA LYS A 162 -16.56 8.16 -20.46
C LYS A 162 -16.35 6.74 -19.93
N ASP A 163 -15.12 6.37 -19.63
CA ASP A 163 -14.78 5.03 -19.14
C ASP A 163 -15.43 4.74 -17.77
N ASN A 164 -15.47 5.75 -16.88
CA ASN A 164 -16.15 5.61 -15.59
C ASN A 164 -17.67 5.48 -15.75
N GLU A 165 -18.29 6.25 -16.66
CA GLU A 165 -19.73 6.12 -16.95
C GLU A 165 -20.07 4.75 -17.56
N GLU A 166 -19.26 4.27 -18.51
CA GLU A 166 -19.45 2.95 -19.12
C GLU A 166 -19.28 1.83 -18.09
N ARG A 167 -18.30 1.96 -17.19
CA ARG A 167 -18.07 1.03 -16.09
C ARG A 167 -19.22 1.01 -15.11
N ALA A 168 -19.74 2.19 -14.72
CA ALA A 168 -20.90 2.27 -13.84
C ALA A 168 -22.09 1.54 -14.45
N LYS A 169 -22.42 1.79 -15.72
CA LYS A 169 -23.50 1.09 -16.45
C LYS A 169 -23.28 -0.42 -16.51
N LYS A 170 -22.05 -0.86 -16.82
CA LYS A 170 -21.67 -2.29 -16.87
C LYS A 170 -21.88 -3.00 -15.54
N LEU A 171 -21.61 -2.30 -14.43
CA LEU A 171 -21.76 -2.84 -13.08
C LEU A 171 -23.19 -2.64 -12.50
N GLY A 172 -24.12 -2.10 -13.30
CA GLY A 172 -25.53 -1.96 -12.92
C GLY A 172 -25.88 -0.67 -12.18
N PHE A 173 -24.99 0.32 -12.20
CA PHE A 173 -25.24 1.64 -11.59
C PHE A 173 -25.66 2.69 -12.62
N THR A 174 -26.52 3.61 -12.22
CA THR A 174 -27.00 4.69 -13.10
C THR A 174 -26.10 5.92 -13.09
N LYS A 175 -25.36 6.13 -12.00
CA LYS A 175 -24.39 7.23 -11.83
C LYS A 175 -23.03 6.70 -11.35
N VAL A 176 -21.97 7.38 -11.72
CA VAL A 176 -20.61 7.05 -11.23
C VAL A 176 -20.51 7.23 -9.73
N SER A 177 -21.14 8.25 -9.15
CA SER A 177 -21.18 8.46 -7.70
C SER A 177 -21.80 7.28 -6.94
N GLN A 178 -22.83 6.65 -7.50
CA GLN A 178 -23.43 5.44 -6.90
C GLN A 178 -22.48 4.25 -6.92
N LEU A 179 -21.76 4.04 -8.03
CA LEU A 179 -20.71 3.01 -8.11
C LEU A 179 -19.61 3.30 -7.09
N LYS A 180 -19.13 4.53 -7.03
CA LYS A 180 -18.03 4.91 -6.12
C LYS A 180 -18.43 4.78 -4.64
N LEU A 181 -19.65 5.14 -4.28
CA LEU A 181 -20.18 4.87 -2.94
C LEU A 181 -20.24 3.37 -2.63
N ALA A 182 -20.70 2.55 -3.58
CA ALA A 182 -20.71 1.10 -3.38
C ALA A 182 -19.28 0.53 -3.20
N VAL A 183 -18.32 1.03 -3.97
CA VAL A 183 -16.89 0.69 -3.82
C VAL A 183 -16.38 1.11 -2.44
N ALA A 184 -16.65 2.35 -2.02
CA ALA A 184 -16.24 2.85 -0.70
C ALA A 184 -16.82 2.00 0.43
N LYS A 185 -18.10 1.59 0.34
CA LYS A 185 -18.72 0.69 1.32
C LYS A 185 -18.07 -0.69 1.36
N LYS A 186 -17.73 -1.28 0.22
CA LYS A 186 -16.99 -2.54 0.17
C LYS A 186 -15.59 -2.44 0.80
N ILE A 187 -14.89 -1.32 0.58
CA ILE A 187 -13.61 -1.05 1.23
C ILE A 187 -13.80 -0.91 2.75
N ASN A 188 -14.86 -0.21 3.18
CA ASN A 188 -15.20 -0.09 4.60
C ASN A 188 -15.46 -1.45 5.24
N ASP A 189 -16.25 -2.32 4.60
CA ASP A 189 -16.50 -3.69 5.06
C ASP A 189 -15.20 -4.50 5.16
N TYR A 190 -14.31 -4.38 4.18
CA TYR A 190 -12.98 -5.00 4.19
C TYR A 190 -12.16 -4.57 5.42
N VAL A 191 -12.15 -3.27 5.76
CA VAL A 191 -11.45 -2.77 6.96
C VAL A 191 -12.09 -3.32 8.23
N PHE A 192 -13.41 -3.33 8.33
CA PHE A 192 -14.12 -3.89 9.48
C PHE A 192 -13.88 -5.39 9.69
N THR A 193 -13.59 -6.12 8.62
CA THR A 193 -13.26 -7.55 8.68
C THR A 193 -11.76 -7.83 8.90
N GLY A 194 -10.95 -6.80 9.14
CA GLY A 194 -9.54 -6.93 9.51
C GLY A 194 -8.54 -6.65 8.39
N GLY A 195 -8.99 -6.15 7.24
CA GLY A 195 -8.11 -5.68 6.17
C GLY A 195 -7.40 -4.38 6.55
N PHE A 196 -6.16 -4.20 6.09
CA PHE A 196 -5.40 -2.98 6.32
C PHE A 196 -5.58 -2.00 5.16
N LEU A 197 -6.03 -0.78 5.47
CA LEU A 197 -6.18 0.30 4.50
C LEU A 197 -5.11 1.38 4.72
N PHE A 198 -4.39 1.72 3.65
CA PHE A 198 -3.51 2.88 3.62
C PHE A 198 -3.95 3.84 2.51
N ALA A 199 -4.52 4.97 2.90
CA ALA A 199 -5.00 5.99 1.99
C ALA A 199 -4.10 7.23 2.04
N MET A 200 -3.84 7.82 0.88
CA MET A 200 -3.04 9.03 0.72
C MET A 200 -3.73 10.05 -0.17
N CYS A 201 -3.27 11.30 -0.09
CA CYS A 201 -3.64 12.39 -0.98
C CYS A 201 -5.18 12.56 -1.09
N SER A 202 -5.70 12.81 -2.28
CA SER A 202 -7.15 13.04 -2.49
C SER A 202 -8.03 11.82 -2.21
N ALA A 203 -7.47 10.61 -2.18
CA ALA A 203 -8.26 9.44 -1.82
C ALA A 203 -8.74 9.48 -0.36
N THR A 204 -7.98 10.10 0.57
CA THR A 204 -8.41 10.26 1.97
C THR A 204 -9.70 11.05 2.05
N ASP A 205 -9.72 12.24 1.45
CA ASP A 205 -10.87 13.13 1.52
C ASP A 205 -12.06 12.57 0.73
N SER A 206 -11.83 12.10 -0.49
CA SER A 206 -12.92 11.63 -1.36
C SER A 206 -13.57 10.34 -0.85
N TYR A 207 -12.80 9.46 -0.20
CA TYR A 207 -13.32 8.26 0.43
C TYR A 207 -14.24 8.60 1.63
N ASP A 208 -13.78 9.51 2.50
CA ASP A 208 -14.57 9.97 3.65
C ASP A 208 -15.84 10.68 3.21
N ILE A 209 -15.74 11.59 2.22
CA ILE A 209 -16.91 12.28 1.64
C ILE A 209 -17.91 11.28 1.04
N ALA A 210 -17.44 10.27 0.31
CA ALA A 210 -18.33 9.27 -0.28
C ALA A 210 -19.15 8.52 0.79
N LEU A 211 -18.53 8.11 1.89
CA LEU A 211 -19.24 7.46 3.00
C LEU A 211 -20.17 8.42 3.75
N ALA A 212 -19.72 9.65 4.01
CA ALA A 212 -20.51 10.65 4.72
C ALA A 212 -21.73 11.13 3.93
N SER A 213 -21.69 11.05 2.60
CA SER A 213 -22.79 11.47 1.71
C SER A 213 -23.77 10.34 1.37
N GLU A 214 -23.78 9.23 2.07
CA GLU A 214 -24.71 8.14 1.83
C GLU A 214 -26.16 8.64 1.88
N GLY A 215 -26.92 8.36 0.82
CA GLY A 215 -28.32 8.80 0.69
C GLY A 215 -28.50 10.25 0.21
N ILE A 216 -27.43 10.97 -0.05
CA ILE A 216 -27.44 12.34 -0.58
C ILE A 216 -26.89 12.33 -2.00
N ASP A 217 -27.59 12.96 -2.93
CA ASP A 217 -27.08 13.17 -4.29
C ASP A 217 -26.12 14.36 -4.29
N ILE A 218 -24.83 14.10 -4.32
CA ILE A 218 -23.77 15.12 -4.31
C ILE A 218 -23.25 15.45 -5.71
N CYS A 219 -23.84 14.88 -6.77
CA CYS A 219 -23.44 15.08 -8.17
C CYS A 219 -24.52 15.71 -9.02
#